data_4aae3822eec0433b2b3b178e168f5302
#
_entry.id   4aae3822eec0433b2b3b178e168f5302
#
_cell.length_a   1.000
_cell.length_b   1.000
_cell.length_c   1.000
_cell.angle_alpha   90.00
_cell.angle_beta   90.00
_cell.angle_gamma   90.00
#
_symmetry.space_group_name_H-M   'P 1'
#
loop_
_entity.id
_entity.type
_entity.pdbx_description
1 polymer ?
#
loop_
_entity_poly.entity_id
_entity_poly.type
_entity_poly.pdbx_seq_one_letter_code
_entity_poly.pdbx_strand_id
1 'polypeptide(L)'
;RNIYRDTPDAFAQDQMALALAQEAVAMGAMQELKDLNERRFILMPYMHSESTLIHQQAEQLFKQYTNEQTYGFEIRHKVIIYRFGRYPHRNEILGRKSTDEEIEFLKGPNSSF
;
A
#
# COMPACT_ATOMS: atom_id res chain seq x y z
N ARG A 1 3.62 12.29 5.42
CA ARG A 1 3.97 10.95 5.92
C ARG A 1 5.45 10.81 6.28
N ASN A 2 6.34 11.40 5.49
CA ASN A 2 7.79 11.31 5.73
C ASN A 2 8.22 11.96 7.04
N ILE A 3 7.50 12.96 7.51
CA ILE A 3 7.80 13.69 8.76
C ILE A 3 7.65 12.78 9.97
N TYR A 4 6.72 11.82 9.92
CA TYR A 4 6.39 10.93 11.04
C TYR A 4 6.96 9.53 10.87
N ARG A 5 7.95 9.36 9.99
CA ARG A 5 8.54 8.06 9.70
C ARG A 5 9.00 7.37 10.99
N ASP A 6 8.73 6.06 11.05
CA ASP A 6 9.04 5.20 12.21
C ASP A 6 8.24 5.51 13.47
N THR A 7 7.11 6.23 13.33
CA THR A 7 6.17 6.46 14.43
C THR A 7 4.76 5.99 14.02
N PRO A 8 3.85 5.74 14.99
CA PRO A 8 2.46 5.42 14.65
C PRO A 8 1.78 6.49 13.79
N ASP A 9 2.17 7.76 13.97
CA ASP A 9 1.60 8.86 13.18
C ASP A 9 1.91 8.74 11.69
N ALA A 10 2.97 8.01 11.32
CA ALA A 10 3.28 7.75 9.91
C ALA A 10 2.12 7.06 9.18
N PHE A 11 1.29 6.32 9.90
CA PHE A 11 0.18 5.56 9.32
C PHE A 11 -1.18 6.11 9.71
N ALA A 12 -1.25 7.11 10.61
CA ALA A 12 -2.51 7.63 11.12
C ALA A 12 -3.37 8.30 10.04
N GLN A 13 -2.74 8.86 9.01
CA GLN A 13 -3.42 9.55 7.91
C GLN A 13 -3.71 8.65 6.72
N ASP A 14 -3.34 7.37 6.78
CA ASP A 14 -3.46 6.47 5.63
C ASP A 14 -4.92 6.26 5.19
N GLN A 15 -5.87 6.21 6.14
CA GLN A 15 -7.29 6.06 5.82
C GLN A 15 -7.84 7.28 5.08
N MET A 16 -7.47 8.48 5.52
CA MET A 16 -7.87 9.71 4.84
C MET A 16 -7.26 9.79 3.43
N ALA A 17 -5.98 9.47 3.32
CA ALA A 17 -5.30 9.44 2.02
C ALA A 17 -5.96 8.44 1.08
N LEU A 18 -6.35 7.27 1.57
CA LEU A 18 -7.06 6.27 0.77
C LEU A 18 -8.42 6.79 0.31
N ALA A 19 -9.19 7.43 1.19
CA ALA A 19 -10.49 7.99 0.82
C ALA A 19 -10.35 9.05 -0.27
N LEU A 20 -9.35 9.92 -0.18
CA LEU A 20 -9.07 10.93 -1.20
C LEU A 20 -8.64 10.29 -2.53
N ALA A 21 -7.86 9.22 -2.47
CA ALA A 21 -7.45 8.49 -3.67
C ALA A 21 -8.65 7.82 -4.35
N GLN A 22 -9.55 7.22 -3.58
CA GLN A 22 -10.78 6.62 -4.09
C GLN A 22 -11.67 7.67 -4.77
N GLU A 23 -11.79 8.85 -4.17
CA GLU A 23 -12.56 9.94 -4.75
C GLU A 23 -11.92 10.40 -6.07
N ALA A 24 -10.61 10.57 -6.10
CA ALA A 24 -9.90 10.97 -7.31
C ALA A 24 -10.13 9.98 -8.45
N VAL A 25 -10.05 8.68 -8.16
CA VAL A 25 -10.30 7.62 -9.16
C VAL A 25 -11.74 7.69 -9.65
N ALA A 26 -12.71 7.85 -8.75
CA ALA A 26 -14.12 7.94 -9.10
C ALA A 26 -14.44 9.17 -9.96
N MET A 27 -13.70 10.26 -9.79
CA MET A 27 -13.87 11.49 -10.57
C MET A 27 -13.12 11.48 -11.89
N GLY A 28 -12.47 10.38 -12.25
CA GLY A 28 -11.79 10.24 -13.53
C GLY A 28 -10.40 10.85 -13.61
N ALA A 29 -9.75 11.08 -12.46
CA ALA A 29 -8.41 11.67 -12.43
C ALA A 29 -7.38 10.84 -13.21
N MET A 30 -7.53 9.51 -13.21
CA MET A 30 -6.59 8.63 -13.91
C MET A 30 -6.61 8.86 -15.42
N GLN A 31 -7.76 9.18 -15.98
CA GLN A 31 -7.89 9.46 -17.41
C GLN A 31 -7.33 10.83 -17.77
N GLU A 32 -7.37 11.79 -16.87
CA GLU A 32 -6.87 13.14 -17.09
C GLU A 32 -5.36 13.24 -16.93
N LEU A 33 -4.79 12.50 -15.98
CA LEU A 33 -3.36 12.49 -15.73
C LEU A 33 -2.65 11.61 -16.75
N LYS A 34 -1.64 12.17 -17.42
CA LYS A 34 -0.85 11.44 -18.41
C LYS A 34 0.51 11.01 -17.89
N ASP A 35 0.98 11.63 -16.81
CA ASP A 35 2.27 11.33 -16.19
C ASP A 35 2.12 10.11 -15.28
N LEU A 36 2.93 9.07 -15.52
CA LEU A 36 2.91 7.84 -14.74
C LEU A 36 3.25 8.08 -13.28
N ASN A 37 4.15 9.03 -12.97
CA ASN A 37 4.52 9.34 -11.60
C ASN A 37 3.35 9.97 -10.84
N GLU A 38 2.56 10.83 -11.49
CA GLU A 38 1.38 11.43 -10.88
C GLU A 38 0.30 10.38 -10.62
N ARG A 39 0.06 9.48 -11.57
CA ARG A 39 -0.87 8.37 -11.39
C ARG A 39 -0.44 7.47 -10.24
N ARG A 40 0.83 7.12 -10.21
CA ARG A 40 1.40 6.30 -9.13
C ARG A 40 1.21 6.96 -7.78
N PHE A 41 1.48 8.27 -7.68
CA PHE A 41 1.34 9.02 -6.44
C PHE A 41 -0.11 8.95 -5.91
N ILE A 42 -1.09 9.15 -6.78
CA ILE A 42 -2.51 9.08 -6.39
C ILE A 42 -2.91 7.68 -5.95
N LEU A 43 -2.35 6.64 -6.58
CA LEU A 43 -2.69 5.25 -6.28
C LEU A 43 -1.90 4.66 -5.09
N MET A 44 -0.85 5.34 -4.60
CA MET A 44 -0.04 4.82 -3.49
C MET A 44 -0.86 4.46 -2.24
N PRO A 45 -1.89 5.22 -1.83
CA PRO A 45 -2.69 4.83 -0.66
C PRO A 45 -3.36 3.47 -0.79
N TYR A 46 -3.71 3.05 -2.01
CA TYR A 46 -4.23 1.70 -2.24
C TYR A 46 -3.17 0.65 -1.92
N MET A 47 -1.94 0.87 -2.39
CA MET A 47 -0.83 -0.06 -2.15
C MET A 47 -0.51 -0.19 -0.66
N HIS A 48 -0.62 0.90 0.09
CA HIS A 48 -0.28 0.94 1.52
C HIS A 48 -1.40 0.45 2.44
N SER A 49 -2.59 0.15 1.90
CA SER A 49 -3.71 -0.37 2.68
C SER A 49 -3.43 -1.78 3.18
N GLU A 50 -3.92 -2.09 4.39
CA GLU A 50 -3.87 -3.45 4.93
C GLU A 50 -5.16 -4.24 4.68
N SER A 51 -6.02 -3.78 3.77
CA SER A 51 -7.27 -4.43 3.40
C SER A 51 -7.13 -5.29 2.16
N THR A 52 -7.56 -6.55 2.23
CA THR A 52 -7.56 -7.44 1.07
C THR A 52 -8.50 -6.95 -0.04
N LEU A 53 -9.64 -6.37 0.34
CA LEU A 53 -10.59 -5.80 -0.63
C LEU A 53 -9.98 -4.63 -1.39
N ILE A 54 -9.25 -3.75 -0.69
CA ILE A 54 -8.59 -2.62 -1.32
C ILE A 54 -7.50 -3.10 -2.28
N HIS A 55 -6.76 -4.16 -1.94
CA HIS A 55 -5.73 -4.68 -2.82
C HIS A 55 -6.30 -5.36 -4.07
N GLN A 56 -7.51 -5.88 -4.02
CA GLN A 56 -8.18 -6.34 -5.24
C GLN A 56 -8.41 -5.19 -6.21
N GLN A 57 -8.85 -4.04 -5.70
CA GLN A 57 -9.01 -2.82 -6.50
C GLN A 57 -7.66 -2.28 -6.96
N ALA A 58 -6.68 -2.26 -6.06
CA ALA A 58 -5.33 -1.76 -6.34
C ALA A 58 -4.68 -2.52 -7.50
N GLU A 59 -4.79 -3.83 -7.52
CA GLU A 59 -4.24 -4.65 -8.59
C GLU A 59 -4.73 -4.19 -9.95
N GLN A 60 -6.04 -3.97 -10.08
CA GLN A 60 -6.63 -3.53 -11.35
C GLN A 60 -6.19 -2.11 -11.72
N LEU A 61 -6.16 -1.21 -10.74
CA LEU A 61 -5.78 0.18 -10.98
C LEU A 61 -4.32 0.32 -11.39
N PHE A 62 -3.41 -0.38 -10.71
CA PHE A 62 -2.00 -0.33 -11.05
C PHE A 62 -1.72 -0.98 -12.40
N LYS A 63 -2.41 -2.07 -12.71
CA LYS A 63 -2.28 -2.73 -14.01
C LYS A 63 -2.74 -1.82 -15.15
N GLN A 64 -3.84 -1.11 -14.95
CA GLN A 64 -4.46 -0.28 -16.00
C GLN A 64 -3.75 1.06 -16.20
N TYR A 65 -3.29 1.70 -15.10
CA TYR A 65 -2.84 3.10 -15.14
C TYR A 65 -1.36 3.30 -14.89
N THR A 66 -0.61 2.25 -14.58
CA THR A 66 0.83 2.35 -14.35
C THR A 66 1.59 1.35 -15.23
N ASN A 67 2.92 1.27 -15.03
CA ASN A 67 3.76 0.35 -15.78
C ASN A 67 3.94 -0.98 -15.05
N GLU A 68 4.61 -1.93 -15.72
CA GLU A 68 4.85 -3.27 -15.18
C GLU A 68 5.66 -3.24 -13.88
N GLN A 69 6.62 -2.35 -13.77
CA GLN A 69 7.46 -2.23 -12.57
C GLN A 69 6.61 -1.84 -11.36
N THR A 70 5.78 -0.83 -11.50
CA THR A 70 4.91 -0.35 -10.42
C THR A 70 3.84 -1.39 -10.09
N TYR A 71 3.28 -2.04 -11.11
CA TYR A 71 2.34 -3.15 -10.90
C TYR A 71 3.00 -4.29 -10.11
N GLY A 72 4.25 -4.62 -10.41
CA GLY A 72 5.00 -5.64 -9.68
C GLY A 72 5.17 -5.31 -8.21
N PHE A 73 5.39 -4.05 -7.86
CA PHE A 73 5.43 -3.61 -6.47
C PHE A 73 4.08 -3.82 -5.76
N GLU A 74 2.97 -3.51 -6.44
CA GLU A 74 1.64 -3.75 -5.87
C GLU A 74 1.41 -5.25 -5.61
N ILE A 75 1.81 -6.11 -6.53
CA ILE A 75 1.65 -7.56 -6.36
C ILE A 75 2.43 -8.06 -5.14
N ARG A 76 3.64 -7.56 -4.91
CA ARG A 76 4.43 -7.91 -3.73
C ARG A 76 3.72 -7.51 -2.43
N HIS A 77 3.12 -6.32 -2.41
CA HIS A 77 2.35 -5.85 -1.26
C HIS A 77 1.09 -6.69 -1.07
N LYS A 78 0.37 -6.98 -2.15
CA LYS A 78 -0.84 -7.79 -2.13
C LYS A 78 -0.58 -9.18 -1.54
N VAL A 79 0.51 -9.83 -1.94
CA VAL A 79 0.86 -11.16 -1.44
C VAL A 79 1.03 -11.14 0.08
N ILE A 80 1.67 -10.11 0.63
CA ILE A 80 1.87 -9.96 2.07
C ILE A 80 0.52 -9.80 2.78
N ILE A 81 -0.36 -8.95 2.25
CA ILE A 81 -1.67 -8.73 2.85
C ILE A 81 -2.54 -9.98 2.77
N TYR A 82 -2.48 -10.73 1.69
CA TYR A 82 -3.24 -11.98 1.55
C TYR A 82 -2.74 -13.06 2.49
N ARG A 83 -1.43 -13.05 2.80
CA ARG A 83 -0.83 -14.03 3.71
C ARG A 83 -1.08 -13.71 5.18
N PHE A 84 -0.90 -12.44 5.59
CA PHE A 84 -0.91 -12.04 7.00
C PHE A 84 -2.10 -11.18 7.38
N GLY A 85 -2.85 -10.62 6.43
CA GLY A 85 -3.92 -9.65 6.68
C GLY A 85 -3.41 -8.28 7.12
N ARG A 86 -2.12 -8.07 7.12
CA ARG A 86 -1.47 -6.81 7.53
C ARG A 86 -0.01 -6.81 7.08
N TYR A 87 0.66 -5.67 7.24
CA TYR A 87 2.09 -5.55 6.98
C TYR A 87 2.87 -5.81 8.27
N PRO A 88 3.57 -6.96 8.39
CA PRO A 88 4.27 -7.30 9.63
C PRO A 88 5.32 -6.28 10.05
N HIS A 89 5.96 -5.58 9.10
CA HIS A 89 6.99 -4.58 9.42
C HIS A 89 6.43 -3.38 10.19
N ARG A 90 5.11 -3.17 10.21
CA ARG A 90 4.46 -2.12 10.96
C ARG A 90 4.14 -2.53 12.40
N ASN A 91 4.27 -3.82 12.73
CA ASN A 91 3.81 -4.33 14.03
C ASN A 91 4.50 -3.64 15.19
N GLU A 92 5.83 -3.50 15.16
CA GLU A 92 6.59 -2.85 16.21
C GLU A 92 6.16 -1.40 16.42
N ILE A 93 6.08 -0.64 15.34
CA ILE A 93 5.72 0.77 15.37
C ILE A 93 4.30 0.98 15.90
N LEU A 94 3.37 0.10 15.52
CA LEU A 94 1.97 0.20 15.90
C LEU A 94 1.63 -0.53 17.20
N GLY A 95 2.62 -1.11 17.85
CA GLY A 95 2.42 -1.84 19.11
C GLY A 95 1.68 -3.15 18.96
N ARG A 96 1.71 -3.76 17.77
CA ARG A 96 1.10 -5.06 17.50
C ARG A 96 2.10 -6.17 17.70
N LYS A 97 1.66 -7.28 18.31
CA LYS A 97 2.52 -8.44 18.50
C LYS A 97 2.67 -9.22 17.20
N SER A 98 3.90 -9.55 16.83
CA SER A 98 4.17 -10.39 15.65
C SER A 98 3.98 -11.87 16.00
N THR A 99 3.40 -12.61 15.05
CA THR A 99 3.35 -14.07 15.15
C THR A 99 4.71 -14.67 14.82
N ASP A 100 4.91 -15.96 15.13
CA ASP A 100 6.17 -16.63 14.80
C ASP A 100 6.41 -16.63 13.28
N GLU A 101 5.38 -16.83 12.49
CA GLU A 101 5.46 -16.77 11.03
C GLU A 101 5.86 -15.37 10.54
N GLU A 102 5.30 -14.32 11.15
CA GLU A 102 5.66 -12.95 10.81
C GLU A 102 7.11 -12.64 11.17
N ILE A 103 7.59 -13.14 12.32
CA ILE A 103 8.99 -12.95 12.73
C ILE A 103 9.93 -13.58 11.70
N GLU A 104 9.65 -14.78 11.25
CA GLU A 104 10.45 -15.45 10.22
C GLU A 104 10.39 -14.68 8.89
N PHE A 105 9.22 -14.21 8.50
CA PHE A 105 9.04 -13.40 7.30
C PHE A 105 9.90 -12.13 7.34
N LEU A 106 9.94 -11.44 8.49
CA LEU A 106 10.69 -10.19 8.65
C LEU A 106 12.21 -10.36 8.54
N LYS A 107 12.72 -11.57 8.71
CA LYS A 107 14.16 -11.86 8.54
C LYS A 107 14.55 -11.95 7.07
N GLY A 108 13.61 -12.11 6.17
CA GLY A 108 13.85 -12.27 4.74
C GLY A 108 13.88 -10.96 3.97
N PRO A 109 14.25 -10.99 2.68
CA PRO A 109 14.23 -9.81 1.83
C PRO A 109 12.80 -9.39 1.50
N ASN A 110 12.62 -8.11 1.12
CA ASN A 110 11.34 -7.55 0.71
C ASN A 110 10.26 -7.60 1.80
N SER A 111 10.67 -7.62 3.07
CA SER A 111 9.75 -7.71 4.20
C SER A 111 9.32 -6.34 4.75
N SER A 112 10.01 -5.27 4.37
CA SER A 112 9.66 -3.91 4.77
C SER A 112 9.84 -2.93 3.60
N PHE A 113 9.04 -1.88 3.63
CA PHE A 113 9.03 -0.82 2.60
C PHE A 113 8.40 0.45 3.11
#